data_fd430aa356d8ac8cdfb823bc628e3290
#
_entry.id   fd430aa356d8ac8cdfb823bc628e3290
#
_cell.length_a   1.000
_cell.length_b   1.000
_cell.length_c   1.000
_cell.angle_alpha   90.00
_cell.angle_beta   90.00
_cell.angle_gamma   90.00
#
_symmetry.space_group_name_H-M   'P 1'
#
loop_
_entity.id
_entity.type
_entity.pdbx_description
1 polymer ?
#
loop_
_entity_poly.entity_id
_entity_poly.type
_entity_poly.pdbx_seq_one_letter_code
_entity_poly.pdbx_strand_id
1 'polypeptide(L)'
;MGRKKLNNNYIKAYAQLESRCQEKFGVTAGGIDEYVKRLESARFAPNRDEVLGKLSAYQSLSRRFETEPNAVRHIKEVQKSDVQWVKKFAASLKKKKDPISRYLKSARKYARGRKVRRVFLTLLILLILAGAAVVAAMKLL
;
A
#
# COMPACT_ATOMS: atom_id res chain seq x y z
N MET A 1 -25.43 19.96 -6.92
CA MET A 1 -24.32 20.49 -6.09
C MET A 1 -23.56 21.55 -6.90
N GLY A 2 -23.29 22.72 -6.31
CA GLY A 2 -22.53 23.76 -6.99
C GLY A 2 -21.05 23.39 -7.18
N ARG A 3 -20.45 23.90 -8.25
CA ARG A 3 -19.04 23.64 -8.60
C ARG A 3 -18.09 23.95 -7.43
N LYS A 4 -18.23 25.13 -6.85
CA LYS A 4 -17.42 25.57 -5.69
C LYS A 4 -17.48 24.57 -4.53
N LYS A 5 -18.66 24.06 -4.21
CA LYS A 5 -18.85 23.07 -3.13
C LYS A 5 -18.17 21.75 -3.47
N LEU A 6 -18.29 21.30 -4.72
CA LEU A 6 -17.63 20.07 -5.19
C LEU A 6 -16.11 20.17 -5.11
N ASN A 7 -15.54 21.28 -5.59
CA ASN A 7 -14.11 21.53 -5.53
C ASN A 7 -13.61 21.62 -4.07
N ASN A 8 -14.34 22.28 -3.18
CA ASN A 8 -14.01 22.32 -1.76
C ASN A 8 -14.04 20.93 -1.12
N ASN A 9 -15.03 20.11 -1.47
CA ASN A 9 -15.09 18.73 -0.99
C ASN A 9 -13.89 17.89 -1.48
N TYR A 10 -13.47 18.09 -2.71
CA TYR A 10 -12.27 17.46 -3.26
C TYR A 10 -11.02 17.89 -2.49
N ILE A 11 -10.83 19.19 -2.27
CA ILE A 11 -9.67 19.72 -1.54
C ILE A 11 -9.59 19.14 -0.13
N LYS A 12 -10.72 19.07 0.58
CA LYS A 12 -10.80 18.47 1.91
C LYS A 12 -10.49 16.98 1.90
N ALA A 13 -11.04 16.23 0.93
CA ALA A 13 -10.78 14.81 0.79
C ALA A 13 -9.31 14.52 0.47
N TYR A 14 -8.71 15.31 -0.41
CA TYR A 14 -7.30 15.19 -0.76
C TYR A 14 -6.38 15.52 0.42
N ALA A 15 -6.69 16.57 1.20
CA ALA A 15 -5.95 16.90 2.42
C ALA A 15 -6.02 15.76 3.46
N GLN A 16 -7.18 15.12 3.60
CA GLN A 16 -7.33 13.95 4.47
C GLN A 16 -6.50 12.77 3.98
N LEU A 17 -6.47 12.53 2.67
CA LEU A 17 -5.62 11.49 2.08
C LEU A 17 -4.14 11.77 2.34
N GLU A 18 -3.70 13.01 2.15
CA GLU A 18 -2.31 13.43 2.45
C GLU A 18 -1.96 13.17 3.91
N SER A 19 -2.84 13.55 4.84
CA SER A 19 -2.66 13.30 6.28
C SER A 19 -2.55 11.81 6.60
N ARG A 20 -3.38 10.98 5.99
CA ARG A 20 -3.34 9.51 6.17
C ARG A 20 -2.04 8.90 5.66
N CYS A 21 -1.55 9.37 4.52
CA CYS A 21 -0.26 8.93 3.98
C CYS A 21 0.90 9.37 4.88
N GLN A 22 0.86 10.60 5.39
CA GLN A 22 1.85 11.10 6.35
C GLN A 22 1.90 10.23 7.62
N GLU A 23 0.76 9.91 8.20
CA GLU A 23 0.66 9.03 9.36
C GLU A 23 1.24 7.63 9.07
N LYS A 24 0.90 7.07 7.89
CA LYS A 24 1.35 5.73 7.49
C LYS A 24 2.88 5.62 7.43
N PHE A 25 3.55 6.64 6.92
CA PHE A 25 5.00 6.62 6.69
C PHE A 25 5.79 7.43 7.72
N GLY A 26 5.12 8.08 8.67
CA GLY A 26 5.77 8.93 9.67
C GLY A 26 6.49 10.14 9.08
N VAL A 27 5.99 10.70 7.97
CA VAL A 27 6.54 11.89 7.34
C VAL A 27 5.69 13.12 7.66
N THR A 28 6.31 14.30 7.68
CA THR A 28 5.64 15.58 8.01
C THR A 28 5.07 16.30 6.79
N ALA A 29 5.53 15.93 5.59
CA ALA A 29 5.08 16.48 4.32
C ALA A 29 5.27 15.45 3.21
N GLY A 30 4.56 15.60 2.08
CA GLY A 30 4.72 14.74 0.92
C GLY A 30 4.27 13.30 1.16
N GLY A 31 3.20 13.07 1.94
CA GLY A 31 2.70 11.73 2.23
C GLY A 31 2.23 10.99 0.98
N ILE A 32 1.49 11.66 0.10
CA ILE A 32 1.03 11.07 -1.18
C ILE A 32 2.23 10.82 -2.11
N ASP A 33 3.18 11.73 -2.19
CA ASP A 33 4.41 11.54 -2.97
C ASP A 33 5.19 10.30 -2.50
N GLU A 34 5.30 10.11 -1.20
CA GLU A 34 5.93 8.92 -0.61
C GLU A 34 5.15 7.65 -0.93
N TYR A 35 3.82 7.70 -0.88
CA TYR A 35 2.97 6.57 -1.27
C TYR A 35 3.18 6.18 -2.72
N VAL A 36 3.16 7.15 -3.64
CA VAL A 36 3.41 6.93 -5.08
C VAL A 36 4.78 6.30 -5.29
N LYS A 37 5.81 6.83 -4.67
CA LYS A 37 7.18 6.31 -4.77
C LYS A 37 7.28 4.85 -4.31
N ARG A 38 6.68 4.52 -3.19
CA ARG A 38 6.68 3.14 -2.66
C ARG A 38 5.84 2.20 -3.51
N LEU A 39 4.72 2.68 -4.04
CA LEU A 39 3.86 1.87 -4.92
C LEU A 39 4.55 1.61 -6.27
N GLU A 40 5.29 2.56 -6.82
CA GLU A 40 6.12 2.35 -8.01
C GLU A 40 7.14 1.23 -7.81
N SER A 41 7.74 1.14 -6.63
CA SER A 41 8.69 0.09 -6.27
C SER A 41 8.03 -1.26 -6.00
N ALA A 42 6.76 -1.29 -5.66
CA ALA A 42 6.00 -2.50 -5.35
C ALA A 42 5.38 -3.12 -6.62
N ARG A 43 6.20 -3.76 -7.44
CA ARG A 43 5.82 -4.30 -8.77
C ARG A 43 4.54 -5.15 -8.77
N PHE A 44 4.33 -5.94 -7.73
CA PHE A 44 3.24 -6.91 -7.65
C PHE A 44 2.11 -6.47 -6.71
N ALA A 45 2.06 -5.20 -6.35
CA ALA A 45 0.96 -4.67 -5.56
C ALA A 45 -0.37 -4.75 -6.34
N PRO A 46 -1.48 -5.16 -5.71
CA PRO A 46 -2.77 -5.24 -6.39
C PRO A 46 -3.24 -3.85 -6.81
N ASN A 47 -3.83 -3.75 -8.00
CA ASN A 47 -4.34 -2.50 -8.59
C ASN A 47 -3.29 -1.38 -8.72
N ARG A 48 -2.02 -1.73 -8.79
CA ARG A 48 -0.90 -0.79 -8.80
C ARG A 48 -1.05 0.29 -9.88
N ASP A 49 -1.26 -0.11 -11.11
CA ASP A 49 -1.27 0.82 -12.25
C ASP A 49 -2.49 1.74 -12.23
N GLU A 50 -3.65 1.23 -11.84
CA GLU A 50 -4.87 2.04 -11.66
C GLU A 50 -4.68 3.09 -10.56
N VAL A 51 -4.17 2.69 -9.41
CA VAL A 51 -3.95 3.60 -8.27
C VAL A 51 -2.87 4.63 -8.59
N LEU A 52 -1.77 4.24 -9.23
CA LEU A 52 -0.73 5.17 -9.67
C LEU A 52 -1.28 6.22 -10.65
N GLY A 53 -2.07 5.79 -11.63
CA GLY A 53 -2.69 6.70 -12.59
C GLY A 53 -3.64 7.70 -11.91
N LYS A 54 -4.47 7.24 -11.00
CA LYS A 54 -5.38 8.11 -10.23
C LYS A 54 -4.65 9.08 -9.31
N LEU A 55 -3.69 8.59 -8.53
CA LEU A 55 -2.91 9.47 -7.63
C LEU A 55 -2.13 10.52 -8.41
N SER A 56 -1.51 10.16 -9.53
CA SER A 56 -0.80 11.09 -10.40
C SER A 56 -1.72 12.19 -10.94
N ALA A 57 -2.91 11.82 -11.42
CA ALA A 57 -3.91 12.78 -11.91
C ALA A 57 -4.38 13.72 -10.80
N TYR A 58 -4.62 13.22 -9.60
CA TYR A 58 -5.06 14.04 -8.46
C TYR A 58 -3.94 14.92 -7.90
N GLN A 59 -2.69 14.48 -7.94
CA GLN A 59 -1.55 15.34 -7.62
C GLN A 59 -1.46 16.55 -8.56
N SER A 60 -1.59 16.32 -9.87
CA SER A 60 -1.61 17.40 -10.86
C SER A 60 -2.76 18.37 -10.65
N LEU A 61 -3.95 17.84 -10.39
CA LEU A 61 -5.15 18.63 -10.11
C LEU A 61 -5.01 19.46 -8.82
N SER A 62 -4.45 18.89 -7.78
CA SER A 62 -4.21 19.58 -6.51
C SER A 62 -3.18 20.70 -6.65
N ARG A 63 -2.14 20.53 -7.45
CA ARG A 63 -1.19 21.60 -7.78
C ARG A 63 -1.88 22.78 -8.47
N ARG A 64 -2.83 22.51 -9.37
CA ARG A 64 -3.62 23.56 -10.01
C ARG A 64 -4.46 24.34 -9.01
N PHE A 65 -5.07 23.68 -8.02
CA PHE A 65 -5.79 24.36 -6.96
C PHE A 65 -4.91 25.27 -6.09
N GLU A 66 -3.65 24.92 -5.92
CA GLU A 66 -2.68 25.72 -5.16
C GLU A 66 -2.10 26.90 -5.95
N THR A 67 -1.91 26.74 -7.25
CA THR A 67 -1.19 27.70 -8.10
C THR A 67 -2.10 28.64 -8.88
N GLU A 68 -3.30 28.22 -9.31
CA GLU A 68 -4.20 29.05 -10.11
C GLU A 68 -5.06 29.96 -9.21
N PRO A 69 -5.18 31.26 -9.53
CA PRO A 69 -6.07 32.18 -8.79
C PRO A 69 -7.53 31.80 -9.00
N ASN A 70 -8.33 31.83 -7.94
CA ASN A 70 -9.76 31.47 -7.96
C ASN A 70 -10.05 30.05 -8.50
N ALA A 71 -9.09 29.12 -8.37
CA ALA A 71 -9.21 27.75 -8.88
C ALA A 71 -10.49 27.05 -8.42
N VAL A 72 -10.90 27.26 -7.18
CA VAL A 72 -12.12 26.66 -6.60
C VAL A 72 -13.39 27.00 -7.41
N ARG A 73 -13.41 28.14 -8.09
CA ARG A 73 -14.57 28.58 -8.86
C ARG A 73 -14.57 28.11 -10.31
N HIS A 74 -13.39 27.96 -10.93
CA HIS A 74 -13.32 27.71 -12.38
C HIS A 74 -12.75 26.34 -12.79
N ILE A 75 -12.10 25.58 -11.93
CA ILE A 75 -11.70 24.22 -12.28
C ILE A 75 -12.95 23.34 -12.41
N LYS A 76 -13.12 22.72 -13.58
CA LYS A 76 -14.31 21.94 -13.95
C LYS A 76 -14.06 20.43 -14.00
N GLU A 77 -12.84 19.99 -13.87
CA GLU A 77 -12.42 18.60 -14.05
C GLU A 77 -12.81 17.67 -12.90
N VAL A 78 -13.08 18.22 -11.72
CA VAL A 78 -13.49 17.42 -10.55
C VAL A 78 -14.91 16.90 -10.72
N GLN A 79 -15.08 15.60 -10.53
CA GLN A 79 -16.36 14.92 -10.51
C GLN A 79 -16.67 14.38 -9.10
N LYS A 80 -17.93 14.06 -8.84
CA LYS A 80 -18.35 13.41 -7.58
C LYS A 80 -17.63 12.07 -7.38
N SER A 81 -17.41 11.33 -8.45
CA SER A 81 -16.68 10.06 -8.42
C SER A 81 -15.23 10.23 -7.94
N ASP A 82 -14.59 11.33 -8.29
CA ASP A 82 -13.21 11.62 -7.84
C ASP A 82 -13.17 11.83 -6.33
N VAL A 83 -14.09 12.62 -5.79
CA VAL A 83 -14.21 12.86 -4.34
C VAL A 83 -14.48 11.55 -3.59
N GLN A 84 -15.38 10.72 -4.11
CA GLN A 84 -15.68 9.42 -3.52
C GLN A 84 -14.48 8.48 -3.55
N TRP A 85 -13.76 8.45 -4.66
CA TRP A 85 -12.57 7.60 -4.80
C TRP A 85 -11.50 8.01 -3.78
N VAL A 86 -11.20 9.30 -3.68
CA VAL A 86 -10.20 9.83 -2.73
C VAL A 86 -10.60 9.49 -1.29
N LYS A 87 -11.87 9.66 -0.93
CA LYS A 87 -12.38 9.30 0.40
C LYS A 87 -12.27 7.80 0.69
N LYS A 88 -12.63 6.95 -0.28
CA LYS A 88 -12.52 5.50 -0.15
C LYS A 88 -11.08 5.05 -0.02
N PHE A 89 -10.18 5.66 -0.78
CA PHE A 89 -8.77 5.34 -0.71
C PHE A 89 -8.17 5.73 0.64
N ALA A 90 -8.48 6.92 1.16
CA ALA A 90 -8.08 7.34 2.51
C ALA A 90 -8.61 6.38 3.60
N ALA A 91 -9.85 5.93 3.48
CA ALA A 91 -10.41 4.93 4.39
C ALA A 91 -9.70 3.57 4.29
N SER A 92 -9.29 3.17 3.08
CA SER A 92 -8.53 1.93 2.88
C SER A 92 -7.16 1.98 3.55
N LEU A 93 -6.50 3.13 3.58
CA LEU A 93 -5.25 3.34 4.32
C LEU A 93 -5.43 3.11 5.82
N LYS A 94 -6.49 3.66 6.39
CA LYS A 94 -6.82 3.46 7.81
C LYS A 94 -7.07 1.99 8.14
N LYS A 95 -7.75 1.27 7.26
CA LYS A 95 -8.09 -0.15 7.42
C LYS A 95 -6.97 -1.10 6.99
N LYS A 96 -5.85 -0.59 6.52
CA LYS A 96 -4.73 -1.38 5.96
C LYS A 96 -5.15 -2.30 4.79
N LYS A 97 -6.10 -1.84 3.97
CA LYS A 97 -6.59 -2.53 2.77
C LYS A 97 -6.11 -1.92 1.45
N ASP A 98 -5.26 -0.88 1.53
CA ASP A 98 -4.64 -0.25 0.38
C ASP A 98 -3.62 -1.19 -0.31
N PRO A 99 -3.25 -0.92 -1.58
CA PRO A 99 -2.34 -1.79 -2.34
C PRO A 99 -1.01 -2.10 -1.65
N ILE A 100 -0.35 -1.11 -1.06
CA ILE A 100 0.94 -1.32 -0.37
C ILE A 100 0.76 -2.21 0.86
N SER A 101 -0.25 -1.96 1.69
CA SER A 101 -0.53 -2.77 2.89
C SER A 101 -0.83 -4.23 2.52
N ARG A 102 -1.60 -4.45 1.47
CA ARG A 102 -1.91 -5.81 0.95
C ARG A 102 -0.66 -6.49 0.40
N TYR A 103 0.16 -5.77 -0.34
CA TYR A 103 1.44 -6.27 -0.84
C TYR A 103 2.37 -6.70 0.29
N LEU A 104 2.55 -5.85 1.31
CA LEU A 104 3.40 -6.16 2.47
C LEU A 104 2.86 -7.34 3.28
N LYS A 105 1.55 -7.45 3.44
CA LYS A 105 0.91 -8.59 4.10
C LYS A 105 1.21 -9.91 3.36
N SER A 106 1.07 -9.90 2.04
CA SER A 106 1.39 -11.07 1.19
C SER A 106 2.87 -11.43 1.25
N ALA A 107 3.76 -10.44 1.20
CA ALA A 107 5.20 -10.63 1.30
C ALA A 107 5.60 -11.23 2.67
N ARG A 108 5.00 -10.76 3.76
CA ARG A 108 5.21 -11.33 5.11
C ARG A 108 4.73 -12.76 5.21
N LYS A 109 3.56 -13.06 4.66
CA LYS A 109 3.00 -14.42 4.62
C LYS A 109 3.93 -15.37 3.87
N TYR A 110 4.44 -14.92 2.72
CA TYR A 110 5.40 -15.70 1.92
C TYR A 110 6.72 -15.93 2.66
N ALA A 111 7.26 -14.90 3.31
CA ALA A 111 8.48 -15.00 4.11
C ALA A 111 8.33 -15.97 5.30
N ARG A 112 7.17 -15.96 5.99
CA ARG A 112 6.84 -16.92 7.05
C ARG A 112 6.80 -18.35 6.52
N GLY A 113 6.15 -18.56 5.38
CA GLY A 113 6.09 -19.87 4.73
C GLY A 113 7.48 -20.42 4.39
N ARG A 114 8.39 -19.57 3.92
CA ARG A 114 9.80 -19.95 3.65
C ARG A 114 10.54 -20.36 4.92
N LYS A 115 10.37 -19.62 6.02
CA LYS A 115 10.99 -19.95 7.32
C LYS A 115 10.48 -21.28 7.86
N VAL A 116 9.17 -21.49 7.86
CA VAL A 116 8.55 -22.75 8.32
C VAL A 116 9.05 -23.92 7.49
N ARG A 117 9.12 -23.77 6.16
CA ARG A 117 9.63 -24.81 5.26
C ARG A 117 11.08 -25.16 5.55
N ARG A 118 11.95 -24.16 5.80
CA ARG A 118 13.36 -24.38 6.17
C ARG A 118 13.50 -25.13 7.48
N VAL A 119 12.75 -24.72 8.50
CA VAL A 119 12.74 -25.39 9.82
C VAL A 119 12.27 -26.83 9.68
N PHE A 120 11.22 -27.10 8.91
CA PHE A 120 10.70 -28.43 8.68
C PHE A 120 11.72 -29.32 7.97
N LEU A 121 12.40 -28.83 6.93
CA LEU A 121 13.44 -29.56 6.22
C LEU A 121 14.64 -29.88 7.13
N THR A 122 15.06 -28.94 7.98
CA THR A 122 16.14 -29.14 8.94
C THR A 122 15.79 -30.22 9.95
N LEU A 123 14.57 -30.20 10.51
CA LEU A 123 14.08 -31.23 11.41
C LEU A 123 14.02 -32.61 10.76
N LEU A 124 13.56 -32.68 9.51
CA LEU A 124 13.50 -33.92 8.75
C LEU A 124 14.89 -34.52 8.54
N ILE A 125 15.89 -33.71 8.18
CA ILE A 125 17.29 -34.14 8.04
C ILE A 125 17.84 -34.65 9.35
N LEU A 126 17.60 -33.96 10.46
CA LEU A 126 18.03 -34.40 11.78
C LEU A 126 17.41 -35.75 12.19
N LEU A 127 16.12 -35.98 11.91
CA LEU A 127 15.46 -37.27 12.16
C LEU A 127 16.07 -38.39 11.34
N ILE A 128 16.38 -38.17 10.07
CA ILE A 128 17.04 -39.18 9.22
C ILE A 128 18.43 -39.53 9.74
N LEU A 129 19.22 -38.56 10.16
CA LEU A 129 20.55 -38.75 10.70
C LEU A 129 20.50 -39.53 12.04
N ALA A 130 19.55 -39.19 12.91
CA ALA A 130 19.34 -39.91 14.19
C ALA A 130 18.93 -41.37 13.93
N GLY A 131 18.04 -41.65 13.00
CA GLY A 131 17.64 -43.00 12.62
C GLY A 131 18.81 -43.82 12.07
N ALA A 132 19.64 -43.22 11.21
CA ALA A 132 20.84 -43.87 10.68
C ALA A 132 21.85 -44.23 11.79
N ALA A 133 22.05 -43.33 12.76
CA ALA A 133 22.94 -43.58 13.92
C ALA A 133 22.46 -44.74 14.75
N VAL A 134 21.17 -44.85 15.02
CA VAL A 134 20.57 -45.97 15.77
C VAL A 134 20.77 -47.28 15.04
N VAL A 135 20.52 -47.34 13.74
CA VAL A 135 20.72 -48.54 12.92
C VAL A 135 22.20 -48.96 12.90
N ALA A 136 23.12 -48.04 12.80
CA ALA A 136 24.56 -48.30 12.82
C ALA A 136 24.98 -48.85 14.18
N ALA A 137 24.48 -48.30 15.30
CA ALA A 137 24.75 -48.78 16.63
C ALA A 137 24.21 -50.23 16.88
N MET A 138 23.02 -50.54 16.37
CA MET A 138 22.46 -51.89 16.43
C MET A 138 23.27 -52.94 15.64
N LYS A 139 23.88 -52.55 14.53
CA LYS A 139 24.74 -53.44 13.73
C LYS A 139 26.12 -53.69 14.34
N LEU A 140 26.57 -52.78 15.20
CA LEU A 140 27.86 -52.94 15.89
C LEU A 140 27.76 -53.72 17.20
N LEU A 141 26.55 -53.93 17.71
CA LEU A 141 26.23 -54.79 18.86
C LEU A 141 25.92 -56.21 18.39
#